data_4405c19ce0e202bcff58b1068d8c881f
#
_entry.id   4405c19ce0e202bcff58b1068d8c881f
#
_cell.length_a   1.000
_cell.length_b   1.000
_cell.length_c   1.000
_cell.angle_alpha   90.00
_cell.angle_beta   90.00
_cell.angle_gamma   90.00
#
_symmetry.space_group_name_H-M   'P 1'
#
loop_
_entity.id
_entity.type
_entity.pdbx_description
1 polymer ?
#
loop_
_entity_poly.entity_id
_entity_poly.type
_entity_poly.pdbx_seq_one_letter_code
_entity_poly.pdbx_strand_id
1 'polypeptide(L)'
;MKINIQKNIRIKNPETRDFLADAYYPEGAEKLPLVIFVHGYKGYKDWGAWDLMANKFAEGGFFFVKFNFSHNGTTVENPTEFDDLEAFGNNNFSKEMSDLDALLAYFSEHPSVDFSKITIIGHSRGGGISLIKAYEDDRIRVLITLAGVSNFNYRFPSGERLESWKNSGVMYSENKRTKQQMPHYYQFYEDFKQNEERFTIQYCAQHLQKSVLIIQGTEDDAVKDKEAFLLNDWCKDSELYIIDGANHTFGAKEPWHSDDLPPDLDNAVLRSITFIFENFK
;
A
#
# COMPACT_ATOMS: atom_id res chain seq x y z
N MET A 1 -25.96 -8.64 -1.98
CA MET A 1 -25.08 -9.62 -1.27
C MET A 1 -24.79 -9.04 0.08
N LYS A 2 -24.81 -9.82 1.17
CA LYS A 2 -24.40 -9.34 2.49
C LYS A 2 -22.90 -9.50 2.66
N ILE A 3 -22.25 -8.43 3.10
CA ILE A 3 -20.80 -8.41 3.31
C ILE A 3 -20.50 -8.59 4.79
N ASN A 4 -19.61 -9.50 5.10
CA ASN A 4 -19.03 -9.64 6.43
C ASN A 4 -17.87 -8.65 6.56
N ILE A 5 -17.90 -7.84 7.61
CA ILE A 5 -16.88 -6.82 7.89
C ILE A 5 -16.30 -7.11 9.26
N GLN A 6 -15.02 -7.44 9.29
CA GLN A 6 -14.25 -7.62 10.51
C GLN A 6 -13.27 -6.45 10.64
N LYS A 7 -13.52 -5.59 11.61
CA LYS A 7 -12.69 -4.39 11.87
C LYS A 7 -11.69 -4.65 12.99
N ASN A 8 -10.53 -3.99 12.86
CA ASN A 8 -9.51 -3.93 13.92
C ASN A 8 -9.02 -5.32 14.38
N ILE A 9 -8.84 -6.22 13.42
CA ILE A 9 -8.19 -7.51 13.66
C ILE A 9 -6.74 -7.23 14.08
N ARG A 10 -6.35 -7.69 15.27
CA ARG A 10 -5.00 -7.50 15.78
C ARG A 10 -4.05 -8.53 15.19
N ILE A 11 -3.11 -8.07 14.39
CA ILE A 11 -2.04 -8.87 13.81
C ILE A 11 -0.82 -8.76 14.71
N LYS A 12 -0.31 -9.91 15.17
CA LYS A 12 0.92 -9.96 15.95
C LYS A 12 2.14 -10.04 15.04
N ASN A 13 3.10 -9.16 15.25
CA ASN A 13 4.37 -9.21 14.56
C ASN A 13 5.52 -9.10 15.60
N PRO A 14 6.18 -10.20 15.96
CA PRO A 14 7.26 -10.19 16.94
C PRO A 14 8.53 -9.47 16.48
N GLU A 15 8.69 -9.25 15.16
CA GLU A 15 9.85 -8.55 14.61
C GLU A 15 9.68 -7.02 14.63
N THR A 16 8.43 -6.56 14.71
CA THR A 16 8.11 -5.13 14.74
C THR A 16 7.25 -4.81 15.97
N ARG A 17 5.95 -4.71 15.80
CA ARG A 17 4.93 -4.53 16.85
C ARG A 17 3.55 -4.91 16.30
N ASP A 18 2.59 -5.15 17.18
CA ASP A 18 1.22 -5.44 16.78
C ASP A 18 0.62 -4.29 15.99
N PHE A 19 -0.20 -4.61 14.98
CA PHE A 19 -0.91 -3.65 14.16
C PHE A 19 -2.33 -4.15 13.84
N LEU A 20 -3.14 -3.30 13.24
CA LEU A 20 -4.53 -3.60 12.95
C LEU A 20 -4.79 -3.79 11.46
N ALA A 21 -5.64 -4.77 11.16
CA ALA A 21 -6.19 -5.01 9.84
C ALA A 21 -7.70 -5.06 9.87
N ASP A 22 -8.34 -4.77 8.72
CA ASP A 22 -9.75 -5.00 8.49
C ASP A 22 -9.93 -6.00 7.35
N ALA A 23 -10.94 -6.86 7.43
CA ALA A 23 -11.30 -7.79 6.38
C ALA A 23 -12.76 -7.60 5.95
N TYR A 24 -12.99 -7.58 4.63
CA TYR A 24 -14.30 -7.45 3.99
C TYR A 24 -14.49 -8.60 3.01
N TYR A 25 -15.57 -9.36 3.13
CA TYR A 25 -15.84 -10.49 2.24
C TYR A 25 -17.32 -10.89 2.23
N PRO A 26 -17.83 -11.54 1.17
CA PRO A 26 -19.21 -12.05 1.11
C PRO A 26 -19.50 -13.03 2.24
N GLU A 27 -20.62 -12.84 2.94
CA GLU A 27 -21.05 -13.73 4.03
C GLU A 27 -21.30 -15.14 3.50
N GLY A 28 -20.74 -16.15 4.17
CA GLY A 28 -20.92 -17.57 3.83
C GLY A 28 -20.15 -18.04 2.62
N ALA A 29 -19.33 -17.19 1.99
CA ALA A 29 -18.47 -17.60 0.88
C ALA A 29 -17.18 -18.26 1.38
N GLU A 30 -16.69 -19.25 0.64
CA GLU A 30 -15.47 -19.98 0.88
C GLU A 30 -14.52 -19.86 -0.32
N LYS A 31 -13.22 -19.98 -0.05
CA LYS A 31 -12.19 -20.00 -1.11
C LYS A 31 -12.20 -18.75 -2.02
N LEU A 32 -12.31 -17.58 -1.41
CA LEU A 32 -12.26 -16.29 -2.11
C LEU A 32 -10.82 -15.89 -2.43
N PRO A 33 -10.54 -15.34 -3.64
CA PRO A 33 -9.26 -14.72 -3.92
C PRO A 33 -8.95 -13.61 -2.91
N LEU A 34 -7.73 -13.60 -2.39
CA LEU A 34 -7.28 -12.61 -1.42
C LEU A 34 -6.77 -11.35 -2.13
N VAL A 35 -7.25 -10.19 -1.71
CA VAL A 35 -6.76 -8.88 -2.13
C VAL A 35 -6.24 -8.13 -0.91
N ILE A 36 -4.96 -7.77 -0.91
CA ILE A 36 -4.33 -7.00 0.16
C ILE A 36 -4.07 -5.58 -0.34
N PHE A 37 -4.58 -4.58 0.38
CA PHE A 37 -4.34 -3.16 0.09
C PHE A 37 -3.27 -2.59 1.03
N VAL A 38 -2.26 -1.97 0.43
CA VAL A 38 -1.08 -1.38 1.08
C VAL A 38 -1.12 0.13 0.93
N HIS A 39 -1.33 0.84 2.03
CA HIS A 39 -1.43 2.30 2.03
C HIS A 39 -0.07 2.98 1.79
N GLY A 40 -0.11 4.25 1.40
CA GLY A 40 1.07 5.08 1.17
C GLY A 40 1.61 5.78 2.42
N TYR A 41 2.58 6.66 2.19
CA TYR A 41 3.20 7.50 3.21
C TYR A 41 2.17 8.43 3.88
N LYS A 42 2.20 8.51 5.22
CA LYS A 42 1.18 9.21 6.03
C LYS A 42 -0.25 8.71 5.81
N GLY A 43 -0.38 7.47 5.32
CA GLY A 43 -1.66 6.80 5.17
C GLY A 43 -1.96 5.89 6.35
N TYR A 44 -3.20 5.42 6.39
CA TYR A 44 -3.70 4.40 7.30
C TYR A 44 -4.90 3.70 6.68
N LYS A 45 -5.29 2.55 7.25
CA LYS A 45 -6.29 1.65 6.66
C LYS A 45 -7.67 2.29 6.44
N ASP A 46 -8.06 3.25 7.28
CA ASP A 46 -9.37 3.90 7.24
C ASP A 46 -9.32 5.31 6.62
N TRP A 47 -8.24 5.66 5.93
CA TRP A 47 -8.09 6.97 5.30
C TRP A 47 -9.06 7.15 4.12
N GLY A 48 -9.82 8.23 4.12
CA GLY A 48 -10.67 8.64 3.01
C GLY A 48 -11.72 7.60 2.62
N ALA A 49 -11.73 7.18 1.37
CA ALA A 49 -12.72 6.27 0.80
C ALA A 49 -12.28 4.79 0.78
N TRP A 50 -11.23 4.40 1.53
CA TRP A 50 -10.73 3.01 1.50
C TRP A 50 -11.72 1.98 2.03
N ASP A 51 -12.66 2.36 2.91
CA ASP A 51 -13.75 1.49 3.36
C ASP A 51 -14.73 1.16 2.23
N LEU A 52 -15.07 2.17 1.42
CA LEU A 52 -15.95 1.99 0.25
C LEU A 52 -15.27 1.15 -0.82
N MET A 53 -13.97 1.38 -1.04
CA MET A 53 -13.15 0.53 -1.93
C MET A 53 -13.15 -0.93 -1.47
N ALA A 54 -12.92 -1.18 -0.17
CA ALA A 54 -12.93 -2.51 0.40
C ALA A 54 -14.27 -3.22 0.21
N ASN A 55 -15.37 -2.49 0.43
CA ASN A 55 -16.72 -2.99 0.23
C ASN A 55 -16.98 -3.36 -1.24
N LYS A 56 -16.55 -2.51 -2.17
CA LYS A 56 -16.69 -2.76 -3.63
C LYS A 56 -15.95 -4.02 -4.08
N PHE A 57 -14.74 -4.26 -3.57
CA PHE A 57 -14.01 -5.52 -3.83
C PHE A 57 -14.74 -6.72 -3.23
N ALA A 58 -15.26 -6.61 -2.02
CA ALA A 58 -16.03 -7.69 -1.39
C ALA A 58 -17.31 -8.00 -2.18
N GLU A 59 -18.04 -6.98 -2.65
CA GLU A 59 -19.18 -7.15 -3.55
C GLU A 59 -18.80 -7.83 -4.89
N GLY A 60 -17.56 -7.60 -5.34
CA GLY A 60 -16.95 -8.28 -6.47
C GLY A 60 -16.53 -9.73 -6.21
N GLY A 61 -16.75 -10.28 -5.01
CA GLY A 61 -16.45 -11.67 -4.69
C GLY A 61 -15.00 -11.91 -4.20
N PHE A 62 -14.35 -10.92 -3.67
CA PHE A 62 -13.00 -11.02 -3.11
C PHE A 62 -13.00 -11.02 -1.57
N PHE A 63 -11.97 -11.63 -1.00
CA PHE A 63 -11.59 -11.41 0.39
C PHE A 63 -10.62 -10.24 0.43
N PHE A 64 -11.11 -9.06 0.79
CA PHE A 64 -10.31 -7.83 0.78
C PHE A 64 -9.79 -7.51 2.18
N VAL A 65 -8.48 -7.21 2.27
CA VAL A 65 -7.79 -6.85 3.50
C VAL A 65 -7.11 -5.50 3.33
N LYS A 66 -7.31 -4.60 4.28
CA LYS A 66 -6.54 -3.36 4.46
C LYS A 66 -6.00 -3.30 5.88
N PHE A 67 -4.86 -2.67 6.08
CA PHE A 67 -4.18 -2.69 7.37
C PHE A 67 -3.37 -1.41 7.61
N ASN A 68 -2.99 -1.16 8.85
CA ASN A 68 -1.99 -0.17 9.21
C ASN A 68 -0.61 -0.83 9.28
N PHE A 69 0.40 -0.23 8.68
CA PHE A 69 1.77 -0.63 9.01
C PHE A 69 2.04 -0.39 10.50
N SER A 70 2.78 -1.28 11.13
CA SER A 70 3.06 -1.24 12.57
C SER A 70 3.68 0.07 13.05
N HIS A 71 4.45 0.73 12.17
CA HIS A 71 5.17 1.99 12.45
C HIS A 71 4.63 3.17 11.63
N ASN A 72 3.36 3.14 11.20
CA ASN A 72 2.78 4.28 10.46
C ASN A 72 2.43 5.50 11.35
N GLY A 73 2.60 5.36 12.66
CA GLY A 73 2.30 6.41 13.64
C GLY A 73 0.93 6.30 14.30
N THR A 74 0.08 5.36 13.86
CA THR A 74 -1.16 5.05 14.57
C THR A 74 -0.92 4.02 15.68
N THR A 75 -1.89 3.86 16.58
CA THR A 75 -1.86 2.83 17.62
C THR A 75 -2.98 1.82 17.45
N VAL A 76 -2.95 0.72 18.18
CA VAL A 76 -4.07 -0.24 18.19
C VAL A 76 -5.30 0.31 18.91
N GLU A 77 -5.12 1.28 19.79
CA GLU A 77 -6.17 1.99 20.51
C GLU A 77 -6.78 3.12 19.66
N ASN A 78 -5.96 3.77 18.82
CA ASN A 78 -6.38 4.87 17.95
C ASN A 78 -5.83 4.69 16.52
N PRO A 79 -6.51 3.89 15.68
CA PRO A 79 -5.99 3.47 14.38
C PRO A 79 -6.10 4.53 13.26
N THR A 80 -6.66 5.70 13.54
CA THR A 80 -6.93 6.75 12.53
C THR A 80 -6.15 8.04 12.77
N GLU A 81 -5.46 8.15 13.93
CA GLU A 81 -4.67 9.34 14.27
C GLU A 81 -3.20 8.98 14.49
N PHE A 82 -2.32 9.92 14.21
CA PHE A 82 -0.86 9.76 14.38
C PHE A 82 -0.45 10.12 15.81
N ASP A 83 -0.83 9.29 16.77
CA ASP A 83 -0.57 9.50 18.20
C ASP A 83 0.80 8.99 18.64
N ASP A 84 1.41 8.09 17.86
CA ASP A 84 2.72 7.51 18.14
C ASP A 84 3.77 8.02 17.14
N LEU A 85 4.20 9.26 17.32
CA LEU A 85 5.23 9.87 16.47
C LEU A 85 6.60 9.21 16.64
N GLU A 86 6.87 8.57 17.79
CA GLU A 86 8.09 7.80 18.01
C GLU A 86 8.13 6.57 17.10
N ALA A 87 7.05 5.80 17.02
CA ALA A 87 6.94 4.71 16.08
C ALA A 87 7.06 5.20 14.63
N PHE A 88 6.38 6.32 14.28
CA PHE A 88 6.49 6.89 12.95
C PHE A 88 7.93 7.26 12.57
N GLY A 89 8.68 7.86 13.49
CA GLY A 89 10.09 8.21 13.30
C GLY A 89 10.99 6.98 13.12
N ASN A 90 10.64 5.89 13.78
CA ASN A 90 11.34 4.60 13.73
C ASN A 90 10.88 3.69 12.57
N ASN A 91 9.97 4.14 11.70
CA ASN A 91 9.58 3.35 10.53
C ASN A 91 10.74 3.18 9.55
N ASN A 92 10.74 2.07 8.80
CA ASN A 92 11.63 1.83 7.66
C ASN A 92 11.04 0.75 6.74
N PHE A 93 11.67 0.56 5.57
CA PHE A 93 11.13 -0.39 4.58
C PHE A 93 11.22 -1.84 5.04
N SER A 94 12.25 -2.22 5.78
CA SER A 94 12.39 -3.57 6.33
C SER A 94 11.24 -3.94 7.28
N LYS A 95 10.79 -2.99 8.11
CA LYS A 95 9.62 -3.18 8.96
C LYS A 95 8.33 -3.30 8.17
N GLU A 96 8.14 -2.47 7.14
CA GLU A 96 6.96 -2.56 6.26
C GLU A 96 6.89 -3.92 5.54
N MET A 97 8.02 -4.49 5.13
CA MET A 97 8.10 -5.82 4.54
C MET A 97 7.77 -6.92 5.56
N SER A 98 8.30 -6.83 6.79
CA SER A 98 7.99 -7.77 7.88
C SER A 98 6.50 -7.74 8.26
N ASP A 99 5.88 -6.56 8.28
CA ASP A 99 4.44 -6.43 8.53
C ASP A 99 3.60 -7.15 7.46
N LEU A 100 4.01 -7.08 6.19
CA LEU A 100 3.35 -7.83 5.11
C LEU A 100 3.52 -9.34 5.26
N ASP A 101 4.67 -9.82 5.75
CA ASP A 101 4.87 -11.24 6.05
C ASP A 101 3.95 -11.71 7.16
N ALA A 102 3.84 -10.96 8.24
CA ALA A 102 2.94 -11.27 9.36
C ALA A 102 1.46 -11.26 8.92
N LEU A 103 1.06 -10.30 8.08
CA LEU A 103 -0.30 -10.22 7.53
C LEU A 103 -0.64 -11.43 6.65
N LEU A 104 0.25 -11.79 5.73
CA LEU A 104 0.10 -12.96 4.87
C LEU A 104 0.03 -14.26 5.68
N ALA A 105 0.89 -14.41 6.69
CA ALA A 105 0.87 -15.56 7.57
C ALA A 105 -0.46 -15.68 8.33
N TYR A 106 -0.99 -14.56 8.85
CA TYR A 106 -2.26 -14.56 9.58
C TYR A 106 -3.43 -15.02 8.70
N PHE A 107 -3.57 -14.47 7.48
CA PHE A 107 -4.69 -14.78 6.61
C PHE A 107 -4.54 -16.10 5.85
N SER A 108 -3.35 -16.73 5.85
CA SER A 108 -3.15 -18.05 5.24
C SER A 108 -4.02 -19.16 5.85
N GLU A 109 -4.37 -18.99 7.12
CA GLU A 109 -5.20 -19.97 7.87
C GLU A 109 -6.70 -19.63 7.84
N HIS A 110 -7.10 -18.53 7.16
CA HIS A 110 -8.51 -18.12 7.16
C HIS A 110 -9.35 -18.98 6.21
N PRO A 111 -10.44 -19.62 6.68
CA PRO A 111 -11.18 -20.63 5.90
C PRO A 111 -11.83 -20.07 4.62
N SER A 112 -12.17 -18.78 4.62
CA SER A 112 -12.77 -18.14 3.43
C SER A 112 -11.75 -17.69 2.39
N VAL A 113 -10.44 -17.84 2.61
CA VAL A 113 -9.39 -17.39 1.71
C VAL A 113 -8.91 -18.51 0.78
N ASP A 114 -8.84 -18.23 -0.52
CA ASP A 114 -8.05 -19.01 -1.48
C ASP A 114 -6.62 -18.45 -1.53
N PHE A 115 -5.73 -19.02 -0.73
CA PHE A 115 -4.35 -18.56 -0.62
C PHE A 115 -3.48 -18.87 -1.85
N SER A 116 -4.02 -19.55 -2.85
CA SER A 116 -3.39 -19.73 -4.17
C SER A 116 -3.62 -18.55 -5.12
N LYS A 117 -4.55 -17.63 -4.76
CA LYS A 117 -5.00 -16.49 -5.57
C LYS A 117 -4.84 -15.19 -4.79
N ILE A 118 -3.60 -14.71 -4.66
CA ILE A 118 -3.28 -13.49 -3.94
C ILE A 118 -2.99 -12.36 -4.91
N THR A 119 -3.70 -11.24 -4.72
CA THR A 119 -3.40 -9.94 -5.33
C THR A 119 -2.93 -8.97 -4.26
N ILE A 120 -1.90 -8.20 -4.57
CA ILE A 120 -1.47 -7.07 -3.75
C ILE A 120 -1.72 -5.77 -4.51
N ILE A 121 -2.38 -4.80 -3.86
CA ILE A 121 -2.67 -3.46 -4.39
C ILE A 121 -1.93 -2.44 -3.54
N GLY A 122 -1.03 -1.66 -4.13
CA GLY A 122 -0.29 -0.64 -3.39
C GLY A 122 -0.56 0.76 -3.87
N HIS A 123 -0.88 1.68 -2.93
CA HIS A 123 -1.03 3.10 -3.23
C HIS A 123 0.25 3.87 -2.93
N SER A 124 0.70 4.72 -3.87
CA SER A 124 1.83 5.64 -3.66
C SER A 124 3.11 4.89 -3.23
N ARG A 125 3.71 5.22 -2.08
CA ARG A 125 4.84 4.48 -1.50
C ARG A 125 4.51 3.00 -1.30
N GLY A 126 3.28 2.68 -0.92
CA GLY A 126 2.80 1.30 -0.82
C GLY A 126 2.85 0.55 -2.15
N GLY A 127 2.77 1.25 -3.30
CA GLY A 127 2.95 0.66 -4.63
C GLY A 127 4.37 0.11 -4.82
N GLY A 128 5.40 0.87 -4.43
CA GLY A 128 6.79 0.41 -4.47
C GLY A 128 7.05 -0.77 -3.52
N ILE A 129 6.52 -0.71 -2.28
CA ILE A 129 6.60 -1.81 -1.31
C ILE A 129 5.88 -3.06 -1.86
N SER A 130 4.69 -2.90 -2.43
CA SER A 130 3.92 -4.01 -3.02
C SER A 130 4.63 -4.66 -4.20
N LEU A 131 5.33 -3.88 -5.02
CA LEU A 131 6.11 -4.40 -6.15
C LEU A 131 7.27 -5.27 -5.65
N ILE A 132 8.04 -4.78 -4.67
CA ILE A 132 9.14 -5.54 -4.08
C ILE A 132 8.61 -6.80 -3.41
N LYS A 133 7.51 -6.70 -2.65
CA LYS A 133 6.87 -7.85 -2.02
C LYS A 133 6.39 -8.87 -3.04
N ALA A 134 5.78 -8.42 -4.13
CA ALA A 134 5.36 -9.31 -5.22
C ALA A 134 6.56 -9.98 -5.92
N TYR A 135 7.72 -9.31 -6.00
CA TYR A 135 8.94 -9.91 -6.54
C TYR A 135 9.49 -10.99 -5.61
N GLU A 136 9.51 -10.76 -4.29
CA GLU A 136 10.10 -11.68 -3.30
C GLU A 136 9.19 -12.87 -2.93
N ASP A 137 7.87 -12.76 -3.10
CA ASP A 137 6.91 -13.73 -2.60
C ASP A 137 6.09 -14.37 -3.73
N ASP A 138 6.42 -15.63 -4.05
CA ASP A 138 5.79 -16.38 -5.13
C ASP A 138 4.30 -16.70 -4.92
N ARG A 139 3.78 -16.52 -3.71
CA ARG A 139 2.36 -16.68 -3.41
C ARG A 139 1.52 -15.56 -4.02
N ILE A 140 2.08 -14.35 -4.17
CA ILE A 140 1.43 -13.23 -4.82
C ILE A 140 1.45 -13.47 -6.33
N ARG A 141 0.29 -13.43 -6.97
CA ARG A 141 0.11 -13.73 -8.39
C ARG A 141 -0.13 -12.49 -9.24
N VAL A 142 -0.76 -11.47 -8.66
CA VAL A 142 -1.13 -10.23 -9.34
C VAL A 142 -0.67 -9.03 -8.50
N LEU A 143 -0.07 -8.07 -9.17
CA LEU A 143 0.29 -6.77 -8.58
C LEU A 143 -0.55 -5.67 -9.22
N ILE A 144 -1.08 -4.75 -8.41
CA ILE A 144 -1.72 -3.52 -8.88
C ILE A 144 -1.07 -2.33 -8.17
N THR A 145 -0.69 -1.30 -8.91
CA THR A 145 -0.22 -0.05 -8.32
C THR A 145 -1.20 1.08 -8.61
N LEU A 146 -1.59 1.80 -7.57
CA LEU A 146 -2.39 3.01 -7.63
C LEU A 146 -1.46 4.20 -7.36
N ALA A 147 -1.14 5.01 -8.37
CA ALA A 147 -0.19 6.12 -8.25
C ALA A 147 1.14 5.69 -7.60
N GLY A 148 1.67 4.52 -8.01
CA GLY A 148 2.82 3.87 -7.39
C GLY A 148 4.15 4.55 -7.67
N VAL A 149 5.05 4.60 -6.67
CA VAL A 149 6.41 5.13 -6.84
C VAL A 149 7.30 4.14 -7.60
N SER A 150 8.16 4.66 -8.48
CA SER A 150 9.13 3.87 -9.24
C SER A 150 10.53 3.85 -8.61
N ASN A 151 10.78 4.71 -7.61
CA ASN A 151 12.09 4.82 -6.99
C ASN A 151 12.02 5.39 -5.58
N PHE A 152 12.63 4.71 -4.62
CA PHE A 152 12.73 5.18 -3.23
C PHE A 152 13.89 6.16 -3.01
N ASN A 153 15.01 5.98 -3.71
CA ASN A 153 16.21 6.78 -3.48
C ASN A 153 15.97 8.28 -3.75
N TYR A 154 15.18 8.60 -4.78
CA TYR A 154 14.85 10.00 -5.12
C TYR A 154 13.95 10.69 -4.09
N ARG A 155 13.38 9.94 -3.14
CA ARG A 155 12.54 10.46 -2.06
C ARG A 155 13.34 10.88 -0.83
N PHE A 156 14.59 10.48 -0.75
CA PHE A 156 15.50 10.91 0.32
C PHE A 156 16.15 12.25 -0.03
N PRO A 157 16.47 13.09 0.96
CA PRO A 157 17.26 14.28 0.75
C PRO A 157 18.68 13.91 0.27
N SER A 158 19.36 14.85 -0.35
CA SER A 158 20.75 14.72 -0.82
C SER A 158 21.59 15.92 -0.40
N GLY A 159 22.91 15.82 -0.54
CA GLY A 159 23.85 16.89 -0.24
C GLY A 159 23.75 17.38 1.21
N GLU A 160 23.79 18.69 1.44
CA GLU A 160 23.78 19.30 2.77
C GLU A 160 22.56 18.91 3.62
N ARG A 161 21.40 18.69 3.01
CA ARG A 161 20.21 18.28 3.74
C ARG A 161 20.34 16.84 4.29
N LEU A 162 20.97 15.94 3.56
CA LEU A 162 21.26 14.59 4.02
C LEU A 162 22.26 14.60 5.17
N GLU A 163 23.33 15.39 5.05
CA GLU A 163 24.34 15.55 6.11
C GLU A 163 23.73 16.20 7.37
N SER A 164 22.86 17.18 7.20
CA SER A 164 22.12 17.78 8.33
C SER A 164 21.26 16.75 9.04
N TRP A 165 20.52 15.91 8.30
CA TRP A 165 19.71 14.84 8.86
C TRP A 165 20.58 13.81 9.60
N LYS A 166 21.70 13.41 9.02
CA LYS A 166 22.66 12.51 9.65
C LYS A 166 23.18 13.07 10.97
N ASN A 167 23.58 14.34 10.99
CA ASN A 167 24.15 14.98 12.17
C ASN A 167 23.13 15.22 13.28
N SER A 168 21.88 15.55 12.94
CA SER A 168 20.79 15.77 13.90
C SER A 168 20.10 14.48 14.36
N GLY A 169 20.28 13.39 13.60
CA GLY A 169 19.59 12.13 13.82
C GLY A 169 18.10 12.14 13.43
N VAL A 170 17.51 13.31 13.20
CA VAL A 170 16.09 13.47 12.87
C VAL A 170 15.83 14.58 11.87
N MET A 171 14.92 14.37 10.96
CA MET A 171 14.30 15.44 10.17
C MET A 171 12.78 15.38 10.32
N TYR A 172 12.12 16.50 10.03
CA TYR A 172 10.66 16.60 10.16
C TYR A 172 10.00 16.94 8.83
N SER A 173 8.79 16.41 8.64
CA SER A 173 7.92 16.79 7.54
C SER A 173 6.51 17.09 8.06
N GLU A 174 5.97 18.26 7.74
CA GLU A 174 4.61 18.62 8.17
C GLU A 174 3.57 17.68 7.57
N ASN A 175 2.65 17.16 8.39
CA ASN A 175 1.40 16.60 7.93
C ASN A 175 0.43 17.75 7.65
N LYS A 176 0.11 18.00 6.38
CA LYS A 176 -0.73 19.14 5.97
C LYS A 176 -2.14 19.10 6.58
N ARG A 177 -2.69 17.91 6.85
CA ARG A 177 -4.01 17.72 7.45
C ARG A 177 -4.01 18.04 8.95
N THR A 178 -3.11 17.41 9.71
CA THR A 178 -3.10 17.49 11.19
C THR A 178 -2.19 18.59 11.73
N LYS A 179 -1.36 19.20 10.87
CA LYS A 179 -0.30 20.18 11.23
C LYS A 179 0.81 19.63 12.13
N GLN A 180 0.82 18.32 12.35
CA GLN A 180 1.86 17.65 13.11
C GLN A 180 3.20 17.69 12.37
N GLN A 181 4.29 17.86 13.10
CA GLN A 181 5.65 17.69 12.61
C GLN A 181 6.02 16.21 12.73
N MET A 182 5.97 15.49 11.59
CA MET A 182 6.21 14.06 11.53
C MET A 182 7.72 13.80 11.50
N PRO A 183 8.29 13.11 12.51
CA PRO A 183 9.73 12.86 12.56
C PRO A 183 10.12 11.74 11.58
N HIS A 184 11.35 11.81 11.08
CA HIS A 184 12.03 10.73 10.38
C HIS A 184 13.41 10.58 11.00
N TYR A 185 13.66 9.50 11.71
CA TYR A 185 14.98 9.21 12.25
C TYR A 185 15.91 8.73 11.15
N TYR A 186 17.19 9.05 11.27
CA TYR A 186 18.20 8.78 10.24
C TYR A 186 18.34 7.27 9.93
N GLN A 187 17.96 6.40 10.88
CA GLN A 187 17.92 4.94 10.68
C GLN A 187 17.06 4.51 9.47
N PHE A 188 16.09 5.34 9.04
CA PHE A 188 15.32 5.05 7.83
C PHE A 188 16.20 5.07 6.57
N TYR A 189 17.10 6.03 6.48
CA TYR A 189 18.06 6.10 5.38
C TYR A 189 19.14 5.00 5.50
N GLU A 190 19.58 4.70 6.71
CA GLU A 190 20.55 3.63 6.97
C GLU A 190 19.97 2.26 6.57
N ASP A 191 18.73 1.94 6.97
CA ASP A 191 18.03 0.72 6.56
C ASP A 191 17.95 0.62 5.03
N PHE A 192 17.53 1.70 4.36
CA PHE A 192 17.49 1.74 2.90
C PHE A 192 18.87 1.49 2.28
N LYS A 193 19.92 2.16 2.76
CA LYS A 193 21.27 2.01 2.21
C LYS A 193 21.89 0.63 2.46
N GLN A 194 21.60 0.03 3.61
CA GLN A 194 22.04 -1.33 3.92
C GLN A 194 21.34 -2.38 3.05
N ASN A 195 20.13 -2.09 2.62
CA ASN A 195 19.28 -2.97 1.81
C ASN A 195 18.99 -2.40 0.41
N GLU A 196 19.84 -1.51 -0.13
CA GLU A 196 19.57 -0.75 -1.35
C GLU A 196 19.30 -1.66 -2.55
N GLU A 197 20.03 -2.76 -2.68
CA GLU A 197 19.81 -3.73 -3.75
C GLU A 197 18.40 -4.34 -3.68
N ARG A 198 17.97 -4.78 -2.48
CA ARG A 198 16.63 -5.30 -2.22
C ARG A 198 15.54 -4.28 -2.52
N PHE A 199 15.77 -3.02 -2.13
CA PHE A 199 14.78 -1.94 -2.28
C PHE A 199 14.92 -1.14 -3.59
N THR A 200 15.64 -1.67 -4.58
CA THR A 200 15.72 -1.11 -5.93
C THR A 200 14.51 -1.58 -6.75
N ILE A 201 13.45 -0.74 -6.79
CA ILE A 201 12.19 -1.04 -7.48
C ILE A 201 12.42 -1.41 -8.93
N GLN A 202 13.30 -0.70 -9.65
CA GLN A 202 13.64 -1.01 -11.05
C GLN A 202 14.11 -2.44 -11.23
N TYR A 203 15.02 -2.90 -10.37
CA TYR A 203 15.54 -4.27 -10.44
C TYR A 203 14.42 -5.29 -10.24
N CYS A 204 13.60 -5.11 -9.21
CA CYS A 204 12.47 -5.99 -8.92
C CYS A 204 11.47 -6.01 -10.08
N ALA A 205 11.11 -4.85 -10.65
CA ALA A 205 10.19 -4.72 -11.78
C ALA A 205 10.69 -5.46 -13.03
N GLN A 206 11.97 -5.32 -13.37
CA GLN A 206 12.58 -5.97 -14.54
C GLN A 206 12.64 -7.51 -14.43
N HIS A 207 12.63 -8.03 -13.20
CA HIS A 207 12.70 -9.47 -12.92
C HIS A 207 11.38 -10.08 -12.48
N LEU A 208 10.33 -9.25 -12.31
CA LEU A 208 9.01 -9.71 -11.91
C LEU A 208 8.38 -10.58 -13.01
N GLN A 209 7.92 -11.78 -12.64
CA GLN A 209 7.27 -12.74 -13.55
C GLN A 209 5.77 -12.87 -13.20
N LYS A 210 5.09 -11.75 -13.05
CA LYS A 210 3.69 -11.68 -12.60
C LYS A 210 2.95 -10.61 -13.39
N SER A 211 1.63 -10.76 -13.53
CA SER A 211 0.81 -9.76 -14.20
C SER A 211 0.68 -8.50 -13.34
N VAL A 212 0.90 -7.35 -13.96
CA VAL A 212 0.93 -6.05 -13.29
C VAL A 212 -0.06 -5.09 -13.94
N LEU A 213 -0.93 -4.48 -13.13
CA LEU A 213 -1.75 -3.34 -13.54
C LEU A 213 -1.21 -2.06 -12.89
N ILE A 214 -0.89 -1.07 -13.70
CA ILE A 214 -0.35 0.21 -13.26
C ILE A 214 -1.42 1.26 -13.53
N ILE A 215 -2.02 1.84 -12.48
CA ILE A 215 -3.06 2.87 -12.58
C ILE A 215 -2.48 4.21 -12.14
N GLN A 216 -2.63 5.24 -12.98
CA GLN A 216 -2.07 6.56 -12.73
C GLN A 216 -3.03 7.66 -13.18
N GLY A 217 -3.12 8.73 -12.39
CA GLY A 217 -3.84 9.95 -12.74
C GLY A 217 -2.95 10.98 -13.43
N THR A 218 -3.47 11.73 -14.42
CA THR A 218 -2.69 12.77 -15.13
C THR A 218 -2.45 14.02 -14.30
N GLU A 219 -3.30 14.31 -13.28
CA GLU A 219 -3.19 15.47 -12.39
C GLU A 219 -2.55 15.14 -11.04
N ASP A 220 -1.75 14.06 -10.98
CA ASP A 220 -1.03 13.67 -9.77
C ASP A 220 0.19 14.56 -9.53
N ASP A 221 0.13 15.35 -8.45
CA ASP A 221 1.21 16.24 -8.04
C ASP A 221 2.27 15.59 -7.14
N ALA A 222 1.97 14.43 -6.55
CA ALA A 222 2.85 13.73 -5.61
C ALA A 222 3.73 12.67 -6.29
N VAL A 223 3.13 11.88 -7.20
CA VAL A 223 3.81 10.87 -8.02
C VAL A 223 3.47 11.17 -9.47
N LYS A 224 4.45 11.69 -10.21
CA LYS A 224 4.22 12.10 -11.59
C LYS A 224 4.01 10.88 -12.50
N ASP A 225 3.21 11.05 -13.53
CA ASP A 225 2.87 10.02 -14.54
C ASP A 225 4.09 9.32 -15.14
N LYS A 226 5.22 10.04 -15.26
CA LYS A 226 6.49 9.44 -15.70
C LYS A 226 6.93 8.22 -14.86
N GLU A 227 6.54 8.16 -13.58
CA GLU A 227 6.86 7.00 -12.73
C GLU A 227 6.05 5.77 -13.15
N ALA A 228 4.78 5.97 -13.53
CA ALA A 228 3.96 4.89 -14.08
C ALA A 228 4.46 4.41 -15.45
N PHE A 229 4.91 5.32 -16.31
CA PHE A 229 5.54 4.94 -17.59
C PHE A 229 6.83 4.13 -17.36
N LEU A 230 7.67 4.51 -16.39
CA LEU A 230 8.87 3.75 -16.03
C LEU A 230 8.52 2.34 -15.51
N LEU A 231 7.55 2.23 -14.63
CA LEU A 231 7.10 0.93 -14.13
C LEU A 231 6.59 0.03 -15.26
N ASN A 232 5.80 0.59 -16.19
CA ASN A 232 5.29 -0.14 -17.35
C ASN A 232 6.41 -0.58 -18.31
N ASP A 233 7.43 0.24 -18.47
CA ASP A 233 8.59 -0.07 -19.32
C ASP A 233 9.46 -1.18 -18.71
N TRP A 234 9.53 -1.27 -17.39
CA TRP A 234 10.31 -2.27 -16.68
C TRP A 234 9.59 -3.60 -16.46
N CYS A 235 8.29 -3.56 -16.21
CA CYS A 235 7.50 -4.78 -15.97
C CYS A 235 7.15 -5.45 -17.31
N LYS A 236 7.59 -6.68 -17.49
CA LYS A 236 7.46 -7.42 -18.75
C LYS A 236 6.01 -7.76 -19.13
N ASP A 237 5.18 -8.05 -18.11
CA ASP A 237 3.75 -8.40 -18.26
C ASP A 237 2.92 -7.34 -17.51
N SER A 238 2.84 -6.14 -18.09
CA SER A 238 2.13 -5.02 -17.47
C SER A 238 1.11 -4.39 -18.41
N GLU A 239 0.07 -3.84 -17.77
CA GLU A 239 -0.90 -2.97 -18.39
C GLU A 239 -0.86 -1.60 -17.71
N LEU A 240 -0.75 -0.55 -18.49
CA LEU A 240 -0.82 0.83 -18.02
C LEU A 240 -2.23 1.40 -18.25
N TYR A 241 -2.88 1.84 -17.17
CA TYR A 241 -4.20 2.45 -17.20
C TYR A 241 -4.14 3.88 -16.68
N ILE A 242 -4.28 4.85 -17.59
CA ILE A 242 -4.25 6.28 -17.27
C ILE A 242 -5.67 6.79 -17.08
N ILE A 243 -5.93 7.47 -15.97
CA ILE A 243 -7.20 8.16 -15.69
C ILE A 243 -6.96 9.67 -15.85
N ASP A 244 -7.54 10.22 -16.90
CA ASP A 244 -7.40 11.64 -17.23
C ASP A 244 -8.10 12.51 -16.17
N GLY A 245 -7.41 13.58 -15.73
CA GLY A 245 -7.87 14.49 -14.67
C GLY A 245 -7.78 13.94 -13.23
N ALA A 246 -7.46 12.67 -13.04
CA ALA A 246 -7.37 12.11 -11.70
C ALA A 246 -6.12 12.60 -10.95
N ASN A 247 -6.30 12.92 -9.66
CA ASN A 247 -5.22 13.32 -8.77
C ASN A 247 -4.60 12.11 -8.04
N HIS A 248 -3.64 12.36 -7.15
CA HIS A 248 -2.88 11.33 -6.39
C HIS A 248 -3.76 10.32 -5.64
N THR A 249 -4.92 10.72 -5.19
CA THR A 249 -5.85 9.90 -4.40
C THR A 249 -7.12 9.53 -5.16
N PHE A 250 -7.12 9.75 -6.49
CA PHE A 250 -8.26 9.44 -7.37
C PHE A 250 -9.56 10.10 -6.91
N GLY A 251 -9.47 11.38 -6.48
CA GLY A 251 -10.60 12.17 -6.00
C GLY A 251 -10.96 11.96 -4.53
N ALA A 252 -10.40 10.96 -3.86
CA ALA A 252 -10.61 10.76 -2.42
C ALA A 252 -9.89 11.84 -1.59
N LYS A 253 -10.42 12.14 -0.42
CA LYS A 253 -9.85 13.06 0.58
C LYS A 253 -10.16 12.57 1.99
N GLU A 254 -9.44 13.07 2.97
CA GLU A 254 -9.69 12.78 4.38
C GLU A 254 -10.13 14.04 5.13
N PRO A 255 -11.31 14.06 5.78
CA PRO A 255 -12.30 12.96 5.85
C PRO A 255 -13.14 12.83 4.56
N TRP A 256 -13.65 11.62 4.30
CA TRP A 256 -14.61 11.35 3.22
C TRP A 256 -16.03 11.23 3.81
N HIS A 257 -17.00 11.95 3.22
CA HIS A 257 -18.36 12.06 3.76
C HIS A 257 -19.44 11.54 2.81
N SER A 258 -19.07 11.06 1.63
CA SER A 258 -20.04 10.46 0.70
C SER A 258 -20.19 8.96 0.98
N ASP A 259 -21.36 8.42 0.70
CA ASP A 259 -21.61 6.98 0.68
C ASP A 259 -21.13 6.34 -0.62
N ASP A 260 -20.76 7.13 -1.64
CA ASP A 260 -20.27 6.68 -2.93
C ASP A 260 -18.76 6.90 -3.06
N LEU A 261 -18.09 6.04 -3.81
CA LEU A 261 -16.69 6.25 -4.22
C LEU A 261 -16.56 7.52 -5.09
N PRO A 262 -15.45 8.26 -4.99
CA PRO A 262 -15.13 9.26 -6.00
C PRO A 262 -15.05 8.59 -7.38
N PRO A 263 -15.52 9.24 -8.46
CA PRO A 263 -15.59 8.62 -9.79
C PRO A 263 -14.26 8.03 -10.30
N ASP A 264 -13.15 8.72 -10.07
CA ASP A 264 -11.83 8.25 -10.51
C ASP A 264 -11.39 7.01 -9.73
N LEU A 265 -11.67 6.99 -8.41
CA LEU A 265 -11.38 5.81 -7.58
C LEU A 265 -12.29 4.64 -7.94
N ASP A 266 -13.58 4.87 -8.21
CA ASP A 266 -14.50 3.81 -8.67
C ASP A 266 -14.03 3.22 -10.00
N ASN A 267 -13.58 4.06 -10.93
CA ASN A 267 -12.99 3.64 -12.20
C ASN A 267 -11.74 2.76 -11.97
N ALA A 268 -10.82 3.21 -11.11
CA ALA A 268 -9.62 2.44 -10.76
C ALA A 268 -9.97 1.08 -10.13
N VAL A 269 -10.97 1.04 -9.24
CA VAL A 269 -11.44 -0.19 -8.58
C VAL A 269 -12.07 -1.15 -9.58
N LEU A 270 -12.94 -0.68 -10.47
CA LEU A 270 -13.58 -1.51 -11.50
C LEU A 270 -12.56 -2.11 -12.46
N ARG A 271 -11.55 -1.31 -12.90
CA ARG A 271 -10.46 -1.83 -13.74
C ARG A 271 -9.63 -2.87 -12.99
N SER A 272 -9.34 -2.62 -11.71
CA SER A 272 -8.62 -3.58 -10.86
C SER A 272 -9.35 -4.91 -10.72
N ILE A 273 -10.64 -4.89 -10.41
CA ILE A 273 -11.50 -6.09 -10.31
C ILE A 273 -11.49 -6.87 -11.61
N THR A 274 -11.65 -6.19 -12.74
CA THR A 274 -11.65 -6.80 -14.07
C THR A 274 -10.31 -7.48 -14.34
N PHE A 275 -9.19 -6.79 -14.09
CA PHE A 275 -7.84 -7.30 -14.28
C PHE A 275 -7.55 -8.55 -13.43
N ILE A 276 -7.99 -8.56 -12.17
CA ILE A 276 -7.82 -9.72 -11.30
C ILE A 276 -8.56 -10.93 -11.85
N PHE A 277 -9.82 -10.77 -12.31
CA PHE A 277 -10.58 -11.86 -12.91
C PHE A 277 -9.95 -12.39 -14.19
N GLU A 278 -9.36 -11.54 -15.03
CA GLU A 278 -8.66 -11.92 -16.24
C GLU A 278 -7.45 -12.81 -15.97
N ASN A 279 -6.77 -12.60 -14.81
CA ASN A 279 -5.54 -13.28 -14.42
C ASN A 279 -5.73 -14.48 -13.48
N PHE A 280 -6.95 -14.73 -12.96
CA PHE A 280 -7.26 -15.88 -12.11
C PHE A 280 -8.21 -16.91 -12.77
N LYS A 281 -8.32 -16.88 -14.09
CA LYS A 281 -9.07 -17.87 -14.87
C LYS A 281 -8.45 -19.26 -14.84
#